data_776b7ace5ba5cde1c546a6bb785d6b00
#
_entry.id   776b7ace5ba5cde1c546a6bb785d6b00
#
_cell.length_a   1.000
_cell.length_b   1.000
_cell.length_c   1.000
_cell.angle_alpha   90.00
_cell.angle_beta   90.00
_cell.angle_gamma   90.00
#
_symmetry.space_group_name_H-M   'P 1'
#
loop_
_entity.id
_entity.type
_entity.pdbx_description
1 polymer ?
#
loop_
_entity_poly.entity_id
_entity_poly.type
_entity_poly.pdbx_seq_one_letter_code
_entity_poly.pdbx_strand_id
1 'polypeptide(L)'
;MITAETVNRILNFHGNGLPVVSFYGRIDPGASTREIHARMMSLLDQVHPLAKDKALEHQARLSVRGDIEGIKEAIDSQRWPPGAVAIFSCSGRDLYEEVPLRSQLREQVIVDATPFARPMLAVLSEYHLACVLVINKASARVWEVDSDEMR
;
A
#
# COMPACT_ATOMS: atom_id res chain seq x y z
N MET A 1 10.34 -6.28 3.29
CA MET A 1 9.96 -7.18 2.18
C MET A 1 8.48 -7.53 2.30
N ILE A 2 7.76 -7.45 1.22
CA ILE A 2 6.36 -7.89 1.20
C ILE A 2 6.31 -9.44 1.20
N THR A 3 5.45 -10.00 2.04
CA THR A 3 5.24 -11.45 2.09
C THR A 3 3.98 -11.86 1.31
N ALA A 4 3.93 -13.11 0.88
CA ALA A 4 2.73 -13.66 0.25
C ALA A 4 1.53 -13.57 1.20
N GLU A 5 1.75 -13.72 2.49
CA GLU A 5 0.71 -13.58 3.51
C GLU A 5 0.12 -12.18 3.54
N THR A 6 0.97 -11.14 3.48
CA THR A 6 0.52 -9.74 3.43
C THR A 6 -0.30 -9.48 2.17
N VAL A 7 0.15 -9.96 1.01
CA VAL A 7 -0.60 -9.82 -0.25
C VAL A 7 -1.95 -10.51 -0.16
N ASN A 8 -1.98 -11.72 0.34
CA ASN A 8 -3.23 -12.47 0.49
C ASN A 8 -4.21 -11.79 1.47
N ARG A 9 -3.70 -11.23 2.55
CA ARG A 9 -4.51 -10.47 3.50
C ARG A 9 -5.17 -9.27 2.83
N ILE A 10 -4.42 -8.53 2.03
CA ILE A 10 -4.94 -7.37 1.28
C ILE A 10 -5.97 -7.82 0.26
N LEU A 11 -5.66 -8.85 -0.54
CA LEU A 11 -6.54 -9.31 -1.61
C LEU A 11 -7.86 -9.89 -1.12
N ASN A 12 -7.87 -10.50 0.06
CA ASN A 12 -9.05 -11.16 0.62
C ASN A 12 -9.81 -10.27 1.61
N PHE A 13 -9.34 -9.06 1.84
CA PHE A 13 -9.96 -8.16 2.80
C PHE A 13 -11.25 -7.55 2.24
N HIS A 14 -12.25 -7.44 3.10
CA HIS A 14 -13.51 -6.75 2.80
C HIS A 14 -13.92 -5.88 3.99
N GLY A 15 -14.28 -4.63 3.71
CA GLY A 15 -14.66 -3.67 4.75
C GLY A 15 -15.97 -3.96 5.46
N ASN A 16 -16.84 -4.78 4.86
CA ASN A 16 -18.15 -5.16 5.43
C ASN A 16 -18.95 -3.93 5.91
N GLY A 17 -19.13 -2.97 5.00
CA GLY A 17 -19.83 -1.72 5.27
C GLY A 17 -18.93 -0.56 5.69
N LEU A 18 -17.65 -0.81 5.99
CA LEU A 18 -16.68 0.25 6.25
C LEU A 18 -15.80 0.48 5.02
N PRO A 19 -15.52 1.75 4.68
CA PRO A 19 -14.67 2.04 3.54
C PRO A 19 -13.22 1.64 3.80
N VAL A 20 -12.56 1.18 2.73
CA VAL A 20 -11.14 0.86 2.73
C VAL A 20 -10.42 1.96 1.96
N VAL A 21 -9.43 2.58 2.59
CA VAL A 21 -8.60 3.60 1.96
C VAL A 21 -7.36 2.92 1.37
N SER A 22 -7.17 3.07 0.07
CA SER A 22 -5.99 2.61 -0.65
C SER A 22 -5.21 3.82 -1.14
N PHE A 23 -4.05 4.05 -0.55
CA PHE A 23 -3.22 5.23 -0.78
C PHE A 23 -1.94 4.81 -1.51
N TYR A 24 -1.66 5.45 -2.63
CA TYR A 24 -0.45 5.21 -3.42
C TYR A 24 0.36 6.50 -3.52
N GLY A 25 1.49 6.55 -2.82
CA GLY A 25 2.39 7.69 -2.80
C GLY A 25 3.70 7.40 -3.52
N ARG A 26 4.32 8.45 -4.08
CA ARG A 26 5.61 8.35 -4.75
C ARG A 26 6.71 8.92 -3.86
N ILE A 27 7.84 8.23 -3.86
CA ILE A 27 9.07 8.69 -3.20
C ILE A 27 10.11 8.86 -4.31
N ASP A 28 10.12 10.03 -4.95
CA ASP A 28 11.03 10.32 -6.04
C ASP A 28 12.47 10.42 -5.54
N PRO A 29 13.44 9.72 -6.18
CA PRO A 29 14.85 9.91 -5.87
C PRO A 29 15.24 11.35 -6.15
N GLY A 30 15.88 12.01 -5.21
CA GLY A 30 16.30 13.40 -5.35
C GLY A 30 15.26 14.43 -4.93
N ALA A 31 14.02 14.05 -4.68
CA ALA A 31 13.05 14.94 -4.05
C ALA A 31 13.37 15.08 -2.55
N SER A 32 13.18 16.28 -2.01
CA SER A 32 13.37 16.48 -0.59
C SER A 32 12.26 15.83 0.23
N THR A 33 12.56 15.51 1.49
CA THR A 33 11.57 15.01 2.44
C THR A 33 10.36 15.93 2.53
N ARG A 34 10.59 17.23 2.48
CA ARG A 34 9.55 18.26 2.55
C ARG A 34 8.63 18.21 1.32
N GLU A 35 9.20 18.06 0.12
CA GLU A 35 8.42 17.94 -1.11
C GLU A 35 7.56 16.69 -1.12
N ILE A 36 8.13 15.56 -0.72
CA ILE A 36 7.40 14.28 -0.62
C ILE A 36 6.26 14.41 0.39
N HIS A 37 6.53 14.98 1.55
CA HIS A 37 5.52 15.22 2.59
C HIS A 37 4.36 16.07 2.06
N ALA A 38 4.66 17.19 1.42
CA ALA A 38 3.64 18.10 0.90
C ALA A 38 2.76 17.43 -0.15
N ARG A 39 3.35 16.66 -1.05
CA ARG A 39 2.60 15.94 -2.09
C ARG A 39 1.71 14.86 -1.52
N MET A 40 2.23 14.07 -0.60
CA MET A 40 1.47 13.00 0.05
C MET A 40 0.33 13.56 0.90
N MET A 41 0.57 14.63 1.63
CA MET A 41 -0.47 15.29 2.42
C MET A 41 -1.58 15.88 1.53
N SER A 42 -1.21 16.48 0.40
CA SER A 42 -2.17 16.97 -0.58
C SER A 42 -3.04 15.85 -1.15
N LEU A 43 -2.45 14.70 -1.40
CA LEU A 43 -3.18 13.51 -1.86
C LEU A 43 -4.13 12.99 -0.76
N LEU A 44 -3.67 12.93 0.47
CA LEU A 44 -4.47 12.50 1.61
C LEU A 44 -5.65 13.44 1.89
N ASP A 45 -5.49 14.73 1.62
CA ASP A 45 -6.56 15.71 1.79
C ASP A 45 -7.80 15.40 0.94
N GLN A 46 -7.67 14.63 -0.12
CA GLN A 46 -8.80 14.17 -0.93
C GLN A 46 -9.75 13.24 -0.15
N VAL A 47 -9.29 12.64 0.92
CA VAL A 47 -10.08 11.74 1.77
C VAL A 47 -10.81 12.50 2.89
N HIS A 48 -10.35 13.67 3.28
CA HIS A 48 -10.92 14.46 4.38
C HIS A 48 -12.44 14.70 4.26
N PRO A 49 -13.00 15.01 3.08
CA PRO A 49 -14.44 15.22 2.97
C PRO A 49 -15.28 14.01 3.42
N LEU A 50 -14.77 12.79 3.21
CA LEU A 50 -15.46 11.57 3.63
C LEU A 50 -15.58 11.46 5.15
N ALA A 51 -14.60 11.95 5.87
CA ALA A 51 -14.61 11.94 7.34
C ALA A 51 -15.70 12.87 7.93
N LYS A 52 -16.24 13.76 7.12
CA LYS A 52 -17.27 14.73 7.49
C LYS A 52 -18.58 14.52 6.73
N ASP A 53 -18.65 13.54 5.84
CA ASP A 53 -19.81 13.29 4.99
C ASP A 53 -20.94 12.70 5.80
N LYS A 54 -22.03 13.47 5.92
CA LYS A 54 -23.23 13.05 6.67
C LYS A 54 -23.99 11.91 5.98
N ALA A 55 -23.74 11.66 4.70
CA ALA A 55 -24.32 10.53 3.98
C ALA A 55 -23.72 9.19 4.43
N LEU A 56 -22.50 9.22 5.00
CA LEU A 56 -21.88 8.03 5.59
C LEU A 56 -22.37 7.81 7.02
N GLU A 57 -22.49 6.56 7.41
CA GLU A 57 -22.77 6.19 8.78
C GLU A 57 -21.66 6.67 9.73
N HIS A 58 -22.00 6.90 10.97
CA HIS A 58 -21.06 7.39 11.97
C HIS A 58 -19.81 6.50 12.10
N GLN A 59 -19.99 5.19 12.10
CA GLN A 59 -18.89 4.22 12.17
C GLN A 59 -17.94 4.32 10.98
N ALA A 60 -18.50 4.51 9.78
CA ALA A 60 -17.71 4.69 8.57
C ALA A 60 -16.88 5.97 8.65
N ARG A 61 -17.45 7.07 9.13
CA ARG A 61 -16.70 8.33 9.33
C ARG A 61 -15.59 8.19 10.35
N LEU A 62 -15.82 7.48 11.44
CA LEU A 62 -14.79 7.22 12.44
C LEU A 62 -13.66 6.37 11.89
N SER A 63 -14.00 5.36 11.09
CA SER A 63 -13.01 4.51 10.43
C SER A 63 -12.12 5.35 9.50
N VAL A 64 -12.72 6.20 8.66
CA VAL A 64 -11.97 7.10 7.76
C VAL A 64 -11.08 8.07 8.53
N ARG A 65 -11.55 8.62 9.64
CA ARG A 65 -10.71 9.50 10.48
C ARG A 65 -9.49 8.77 11.01
N GLY A 66 -9.66 7.54 11.48
CA GLY A 66 -8.55 6.71 11.93
C GLY A 66 -7.58 6.39 10.80
N ASP A 67 -8.09 6.15 9.59
CA ASP A 67 -7.27 5.91 8.41
C ASP A 67 -6.42 7.14 8.06
N ILE A 68 -7.03 8.32 8.07
CA ILE A 68 -6.32 9.58 7.80
C ILE A 68 -5.19 9.80 8.81
N GLU A 69 -5.47 9.60 10.09
CA GLU A 69 -4.46 9.77 11.15
C GLU A 69 -3.31 8.78 11.01
N GLY A 70 -3.61 7.50 10.74
CA GLY A 70 -2.60 6.46 10.57
C GLY A 70 -1.71 6.72 9.34
N ILE A 71 -2.31 7.09 8.23
CA ILE A 71 -1.56 7.42 7.01
C ILE A 71 -0.72 8.69 7.22
N LYS A 72 -1.27 9.70 7.91
CA LYS A 72 -0.53 10.92 8.24
C LYS A 72 0.71 10.63 9.07
N GLU A 73 0.59 9.79 10.08
CA GLU A 73 1.75 9.37 10.89
C GLU A 73 2.81 8.68 10.04
N ALA A 74 2.40 7.84 9.11
CA ALA A 74 3.32 7.17 8.19
C ALA A 74 4.01 8.18 7.27
N ILE A 75 3.29 9.17 6.76
CA ILE A 75 3.85 10.24 5.93
C ILE A 75 4.86 11.06 6.74
N ASP A 76 4.54 11.40 7.97
CA ASP A 76 5.42 12.18 8.85
C ASP A 76 6.72 11.42 9.16
N SER A 77 6.67 10.10 9.27
CA SER A 77 7.86 9.29 9.57
C SER A 77 8.74 9.00 8.35
N GLN A 78 8.16 8.94 7.17
CA GLN A 78 8.86 8.73 5.87
C GLN A 78 9.97 7.68 5.91
N ARG A 79 9.64 6.47 6.37
CA ARG A 79 10.61 5.37 6.51
C ARG A 79 10.78 4.53 5.26
N TRP A 80 10.34 5.02 4.13
CA TRP A 80 10.33 4.25 2.89
C TRP A 80 11.53 4.60 2.02
N PRO A 81 12.10 3.59 1.33
CA PRO A 81 13.14 3.83 0.34
C PRO A 81 12.55 4.52 -0.90
N PRO A 82 13.39 5.06 -1.79
CA PRO A 82 12.92 5.60 -3.06
C PRO A 82 12.09 4.61 -3.86
N GLY A 83 11.08 5.10 -4.56
CA GLY A 83 10.13 4.30 -5.33
C GLY A 83 8.72 4.76 -5.09
N ALA A 84 7.94 3.93 -4.42
CA ALA A 84 6.56 4.23 -4.07
C ALA A 84 6.16 3.49 -2.79
N VAL A 85 5.00 3.82 -2.26
CA VAL A 85 4.40 3.09 -1.15
C VAL A 85 2.91 2.92 -1.41
N ALA A 86 2.39 1.73 -1.16
CA ALA A 86 0.96 1.46 -1.10
C ALA A 86 0.56 1.28 0.36
N ILE A 87 -0.46 2.00 0.80
CA ILE A 87 -0.99 1.89 2.15
C ILE A 87 -2.47 1.52 2.05
N PHE A 88 -2.83 0.43 2.71
CA PHE A 88 -4.22 -0.03 2.78
C PHE A 88 -4.69 0.06 4.21
N SER A 89 -5.76 0.81 4.44
CA SER A 89 -6.24 1.09 5.78
C SER A 89 -7.76 0.97 5.88
N CYS A 90 -8.22 0.26 6.88
CA CYS A 90 -9.62 0.22 7.33
C CYS A 90 -9.59 0.08 8.84
N SER A 91 -9.45 1.20 9.55
CA SER A 91 -9.20 1.20 10.99
C SER A 91 -10.33 0.57 11.79
N GLY A 92 -11.57 0.69 11.34
CA GLY A 92 -12.71 0.04 11.96
C GLY A 92 -12.73 -1.48 11.85
N ARG A 93 -11.85 -2.06 11.02
CA ARG A 93 -11.68 -3.52 10.84
C ARG A 93 -10.25 -3.97 11.05
N ASP A 94 -9.44 -3.15 11.71
CA ASP A 94 -8.05 -3.47 12.06
C ASP A 94 -7.14 -3.81 10.87
N LEU A 95 -7.45 -3.26 9.70
CA LEU A 95 -6.54 -3.36 8.55
C LEU A 95 -5.63 -2.13 8.52
N TYR A 96 -4.34 -2.37 8.51
CA TYR A 96 -3.32 -1.38 8.19
C TYR A 96 -2.10 -2.10 7.64
N GLU A 97 -1.81 -1.87 6.37
CA GLU A 97 -0.65 -2.47 5.69
C GLU A 97 0.09 -1.42 4.88
N GLU A 98 1.39 -1.33 5.07
CA GLU A 98 2.29 -0.50 4.28
C GLU A 98 3.15 -1.41 3.40
N VAL A 99 3.12 -1.16 2.10
CA VAL A 99 3.86 -1.95 1.13
C VAL A 99 4.79 -1.03 0.34
N PRO A 100 6.08 -0.96 0.71
CA PRO A 100 7.07 -0.25 -0.10
C PRO A 100 7.26 -0.94 -1.46
N LEU A 101 7.32 -0.14 -2.51
CA LEU A 101 7.48 -0.61 -3.88
C LEU A 101 8.68 0.08 -4.50
N ARG A 102 9.49 -0.68 -5.25
CA ARG A 102 10.73 -0.13 -5.86
C ARG A 102 10.51 0.64 -7.15
N SER A 103 9.34 0.50 -7.75
CA SER A 103 9.01 1.19 -8.99
C SER A 103 8.16 2.41 -8.73
N GLN A 104 8.28 3.37 -9.63
CA GLN A 104 7.39 4.53 -9.67
C GLN A 104 6.00 4.09 -10.15
N LEU A 105 4.97 4.66 -9.54
CA LEU A 105 3.60 4.46 -9.97
C LEU A 105 2.83 5.78 -9.87
N ARG A 106 1.62 5.80 -10.44
CA ARG A 106 0.77 6.97 -10.37
C ARG A 106 0.27 7.19 -8.94
N GLU A 107 0.44 8.41 -8.44
CA GLU A 107 -0.14 8.80 -7.17
C GLU A 107 -1.66 8.84 -7.26
N GLN A 108 -2.31 8.18 -6.33
CA GLN A 108 -3.77 8.15 -6.26
C GLN A 108 -4.23 7.67 -4.89
N VAL A 109 -5.43 8.05 -4.53
CA VAL A 109 -6.11 7.51 -3.36
C VAL A 109 -7.50 7.07 -3.77
N ILE A 110 -7.85 5.85 -3.42
CA ILE A 110 -9.14 5.24 -3.74
C ILE A 110 -9.79 4.81 -2.43
N VAL A 111 -11.07 5.11 -2.30
CA VAL A 111 -11.87 4.67 -1.15
C VAL A 111 -13.01 3.82 -1.68
N ASP A 112 -13.04 2.55 -1.28
CA ASP A 112 -14.02 1.58 -1.77
C ASP A 112 -14.27 0.51 -0.69
N ALA A 113 -15.16 -0.42 -0.97
CA ALA A 113 -15.49 -1.54 -0.08
C ALA A 113 -14.36 -2.54 0.10
N THR A 114 -13.43 -2.61 -0.85
CA THR A 114 -12.28 -3.52 -0.84
C THR A 114 -11.00 -2.75 -1.18
N PRO A 115 -9.82 -3.28 -0.81
CA PRO A 115 -8.56 -2.66 -1.20
C PRO A 115 -8.40 -2.59 -2.73
N PHE A 116 -7.96 -1.45 -3.21
CA PHE A 116 -7.61 -1.27 -4.62
C PHE A 116 -6.16 -1.71 -4.83
N ALA A 117 -5.97 -3.01 -5.04
CA ALA A 117 -4.66 -3.63 -5.08
C ALA A 117 -4.04 -3.71 -6.48
N ARG A 118 -4.78 -3.38 -7.53
CA ARG A 118 -4.34 -3.55 -8.92
C ARG A 118 -3.02 -2.87 -9.23
N PRO A 119 -2.77 -1.59 -8.86
CA PRO A 119 -1.47 -0.96 -9.12
C PRO A 119 -0.32 -1.65 -8.41
N MET A 120 -0.53 -2.08 -7.17
CA MET A 120 0.47 -2.83 -6.40
C MET A 120 0.82 -4.16 -7.09
N LEU A 121 -0.20 -4.90 -7.52
CA LEU A 121 0.00 -6.18 -8.19
C LEU A 121 0.73 -6.02 -9.53
N ALA A 122 0.44 -4.95 -10.27
CA ALA A 122 1.14 -4.66 -11.52
C ALA A 122 2.63 -4.41 -11.28
N VAL A 123 2.97 -3.63 -10.26
CA VAL A 123 4.36 -3.37 -9.88
C VAL A 123 5.06 -4.64 -9.40
N LEU A 124 4.41 -5.44 -8.55
CA LEU A 124 4.98 -6.70 -8.08
C LEU A 124 5.20 -7.69 -9.22
N SER A 125 4.34 -7.68 -10.23
CA SER A 125 4.50 -8.49 -11.44
C SER A 125 5.71 -8.02 -12.27
N GLU A 126 5.96 -6.72 -12.35
CA GLU A 126 7.11 -6.15 -13.06
C GLU A 126 8.45 -6.48 -12.39
N TYR A 127 8.46 -6.70 -11.10
CA TYR A 127 9.67 -7.10 -10.37
C TYR A 127 10.13 -8.52 -10.69
N HIS A 128 9.36 -9.25 -11.49
CA HIS A 128 9.66 -10.63 -11.84
C HIS A 128 10.05 -11.46 -10.61
N LEU A 129 9.21 -11.42 -9.58
CA LEU A 129 9.31 -12.36 -8.48
C LEU A 129 9.12 -13.76 -9.06
N ALA A 130 10.18 -14.28 -9.64
CA ALA A 130 10.22 -15.62 -10.15
C ALA A 130 10.86 -16.52 -9.10
N CYS A 131 10.17 -17.57 -8.71
CA CYS A 131 10.82 -18.68 -8.03
C CYS A 131 11.53 -19.51 -9.08
N VAL A 132 12.87 -19.47 -9.09
CA VAL A 132 13.65 -20.38 -9.91
C VAL A 132 13.84 -21.68 -9.17
N LEU A 133 13.18 -22.71 -9.65
CA LEU A 133 13.31 -24.07 -9.10
C LEU A 133 14.40 -24.80 -9.86
N VAL A 134 15.53 -25.04 -9.18
CA VAL A 134 16.61 -25.87 -9.74
C VAL A 134 16.49 -27.27 -9.16
N ILE A 135 16.14 -28.22 -10.03
CA ILE A 135 15.98 -29.62 -9.66
C ILE A 135 17.03 -30.45 -10.38
N ASN A 136 17.75 -31.30 -9.63
CA ASN A 136 18.60 -32.34 -10.19
C ASN A 136 18.26 -33.69 -9.52
N LYS A 137 18.92 -34.76 -9.93
CA LYS A 137 18.63 -36.12 -9.41
C LYS A 137 18.90 -36.28 -7.90
N ALA A 138 19.65 -35.35 -7.27
CA ALA A 138 20.07 -35.45 -5.88
C ALA A 138 19.52 -34.34 -4.99
N SER A 139 19.12 -33.20 -5.55
CA SER A 139 18.69 -32.05 -4.76
C SER A 139 17.69 -31.17 -5.52
N ALA A 140 16.90 -30.42 -4.76
CA ALA A 140 16.07 -29.34 -5.26
C ALA A 140 16.43 -28.08 -4.49
N ARG A 141 16.62 -26.96 -5.21
CA ARG A 141 16.83 -25.64 -4.62
C ARG A 141 15.82 -24.68 -5.21
N VAL A 142 15.20 -23.88 -4.31
CA VAL A 142 14.28 -22.83 -4.71
C VAL A 142 14.95 -21.49 -4.43
N TRP A 143 15.03 -20.67 -5.47
CA TRP A 143 15.57 -19.32 -5.39
C TRP A 143 14.49 -18.32 -5.69
N GLU A 144 14.33 -17.34 -4.83
CA GLU A 144 13.50 -16.19 -5.12
C GLU A 144 14.35 -15.15 -5.83
N VAL A 145 13.95 -14.79 -7.03
CA VAL A 145 14.67 -13.82 -7.86
C VAL A 145 13.84 -12.56 -7.96
N ASP A 146 14.39 -11.49 -7.43
CA ASP A 146 13.91 -10.12 -7.63
C ASP A 146 14.66 -9.51 -8.81
N SER A 147 14.17 -8.45 -9.43
CA SER A 147 14.80 -7.81 -10.57
C SER A 147 16.26 -7.41 -10.35
N ASP A 148 16.67 -7.25 -9.11
CA ASP A 148 17.99 -6.76 -8.75
C ASP A 148 18.86 -7.77 -7.98
N GLU A 149 18.28 -8.78 -7.36
CA GLU A 149 19.02 -9.71 -6.52
C GLU A 149 18.43 -11.11 -6.52
N MET A 150 19.32 -12.09 -6.54
CA MET A 150 18.96 -13.49 -6.32
C MET A 150 19.06 -13.79 -4.82
N ARG A 151 17.98 -14.24 -4.27
CA ARG A 151 17.90 -14.56 -2.83
C ARG A 151 17.56 -16.02 -2.59
#